data_4e59ec82bdc0ef7beb75b2fc00cb5bc2
#
_entry.id   4e59ec82bdc0ef7beb75b2fc00cb5bc2
#
_cell.length_a   1.000
_cell.length_b   1.000
_cell.length_c   1.000
_cell.angle_alpha   90.00
_cell.angle_beta   90.00
_cell.angle_gamma   90.00
#
_symmetry.space_group_name_H-M   'P 1'
#
loop_
_entity.id
_entity.type
_entity.pdbx_description
1 polymer ?
#
loop_
_entity_poly.entity_id
_entity_poly.type
_entity_poly.pdbx_seq_one_letter_code
_entity_poly.pdbx_strand_id
1 'polypeptide(L)'
;LNLMFVIIVPLVFLTISTSIARIKQPKRLGKIMGSIILVIVITSIIAVVVGLLSTIFIKLVNVEDGQKILASLEENQEEVKKTEDLNILERTVSAITVSDFTGLLSKNNLIALVIFSILFGCAIRMSGEKAKPVQDFLESATEVIMNLLKIVMYYAPIGLGCYFAAIVGSFGASVALGYAKTFVIYLVVSVVYYFAMYTIYAFIAGKKKGVKAFWKHVIPPTVTALATCSSGASIPVNIEATEKMGVSKDIAETSIPLGTNLHKDGSIIGSVFKVMFLVCLFGTNVATFGGVMQILLVSLVATLLVTAVPIGGGTISEMMIITMMGYPAAALPILTVIATIIDCPATMLNVVGNTSSAMLVSKIVDGKKVEFNG
;
A
#
# COMPACT_ATOMS: atom_id res chain seq x y z
N LEU A 1 12.00 -12.25 11.53
CA LEU A 1 11.13 -11.09 11.76
C LEU A 1 11.91 -9.91 12.32
N ASN A 2 12.63 -10.04 13.44
CA ASN A 2 13.38 -8.94 14.05
C ASN A 2 14.36 -8.26 13.08
N LEU A 3 15.01 -9.03 12.21
CA LEU A 3 15.89 -8.49 11.17
C LEU A 3 15.13 -7.59 10.16
N MET A 4 13.90 -7.94 9.83
CA MET A 4 13.04 -7.10 8.98
C MET A 4 12.64 -5.80 9.71
N PHE A 5 12.34 -5.87 11.01
CA PHE A 5 11.96 -4.70 11.79
C PHE A 5 13.04 -3.62 11.86
N VAL A 6 14.33 -4.02 11.92
CA VAL A 6 15.45 -3.08 11.97
C VAL A 6 15.54 -2.23 10.69
N ILE A 7 15.14 -2.79 9.55
CA ILE A 7 15.22 -2.12 8.24
C ILE A 7 14.06 -1.13 8.03
N ILE A 8 12.93 -1.29 8.74
CA ILE A 8 11.71 -0.50 8.50
C ILE A 8 11.96 1.00 8.64
N VAL A 9 12.56 1.43 9.76
CA VAL A 9 12.76 2.85 10.04
C VAL A 9 13.63 3.54 8.98
N PRO A 10 14.85 3.07 8.69
CA PRO A 10 15.67 3.68 7.62
C PRO A 10 15.02 3.57 6.25
N LEU A 11 14.31 2.47 5.94
CA LEU A 11 13.61 2.30 4.67
C LEU A 11 12.52 3.37 4.47
N VAL A 12 11.67 3.58 5.48
CA VAL A 12 10.59 4.59 5.44
C VAL A 12 11.16 5.98 5.22
N PHE A 13 12.13 6.37 6.06
CA PHE A 13 12.72 7.69 5.97
C PHE A 13 13.36 7.95 4.61
N LEU A 14 14.21 7.05 4.15
CA LEU A 14 14.96 7.21 2.91
C LEU A 14 14.05 7.19 1.69
N THR A 15 13.14 6.22 1.59
CA THR A 15 12.27 6.08 0.40
C THR A 15 11.29 7.24 0.26
N ILE A 16 10.65 7.67 1.35
CA ILE A 16 9.68 8.77 1.30
C ILE A 16 10.39 10.09 1.03
N SER A 17 11.47 10.40 1.77
CA SER A 17 12.20 11.65 1.58
C SER A 17 12.77 11.77 0.17
N THR A 18 13.36 10.69 -0.38
CA THR A 18 13.88 10.64 -1.75
C THR A 18 12.78 10.84 -2.78
N SER A 19 11.64 10.15 -2.61
CA SER A 19 10.52 10.25 -3.55
C SER A 19 9.97 11.67 -3.63
N ILE A 20 9.81 12.35 -2.50
CA ILE A 20 9.32 13.74 -2.46
C ILE A 20 10.36 14.72 -3.03
N ALA A 21 11.65 14.53 -2.71
CA ALA A 21 12.71 15.40 -3.20
C ALA A 21 12.89 15.33 -4.74
N ARG A 22 12.62 14.18 -5.36
CA ARG A 22 12.77 13.93 -6.81
C ARG A 22 11.67 14.53 -7.69
N ILE A 23 10.56 15.03 -7.13
CA ILE A 23 9.45 15.54 -7.94
C ILE A 23 9.91 16.72 -8.78
N LYS A 24 10.09 16.52 -10.10
CA LYS A 24 10.46 17.57 -11.08
C LYS A 24 9.25 18.47 -11.36
N GLN A 25 9.48 19.72 -11.74
CA GLN A 25 8.42 20.68 -12.07
C GLN A 25 8.30 20.92 -13.59
N PRO A 26 7.36 20.28 -14.30
CA PRO A 26 6.95 20.79 -15.61
C PRO A 26 6.08 22.05 -15.45
N LYS A 27 6.04 22.93 -16.47
CA LYS A 27 5.25 24.17 -16.44
C LYS A 27 3.74 23.98 -16.26
N ARG A 28 3.19 22.77 -16.48
CA ARG A 28 1.77 22.37 -16.29
C ARG A 28 1.53 21.61 -14.99
N LEU A 29 2.54 21.51 -14.12
CA LEU A 29 2.56 20.59 -12.98
C LEU A 29 1.39 20.78 -12.01
N GLY A 30 0.99 22.00 -11.71
CA GLY A 30 -0.09 22.23 -10.74
C GLY A 30 -1.40 21.55 -11.13
N LYS A 31 -1.78 21.64 -12.41
CA LYS A 31 -2.99 21.01 -12.92
C LYS A 31 -2.85 19.48 -12.97
N ILE A 32 -1.69 18.97 -13.42
CA ILE A 32 -1.40 17.54 -13.47
C ILE A 32 -1.43 16.96 -12.05
N MET A 33 -0.70 17.57 -11.09
CA MET A 33 -0.64 17.12 -9.70
C MET A 33 -2.01 17.12 -9.02
N GLY A 34 -2.78 18.21 -9.16
CA GLY A 34 -4.14 18.29 -8.62
C GLY A 34 -5.04 17.19 -9.20
N SER A 35 -4.93 16.93 -10.51
CA SER A 35 -5.70 15.88 -11.17
C SER A 35 -5.29 14.49 -10.73
N ILE A 36 -3.98 14.25 -10.53
CA ILE A 36 -3.45 12.98 -10.00
C ILE A 36 -4.02 12.72 -8.61
N ILE A 37 -3.91 13.70 -7.70
CA ILE A 37 -4.42 13.56 -6.33
C ILE A 37 -5.93 13.29 -6.33
N LEU A 38 -6.70 14.03 -7.12
CA LEU A 38 -8.15 13.82 -7.24
C LEU A 38 -8.49 12.41 -7.70
N VAL A 39 -7.84 11.93 -8.78
CA VAL A 39 -8.07 10.59 -9.32
C VAL A 39 -7.69 9.53 -8.29
N ILE A 40 -6.52 9.65 -7.65
CA ILE A 40 -6.06 8.72 -6.61
C ILE A 40 -7.08 8.63 -5.47
N VAL A 41 -7.55 9.75 -4.94
CA VAL A 41 -8.51 9.75 -3.83
C VAL A 41 -9.81 9.04 -4.23
N ILE A 42 -10.36 9.36 -5.40
CA ILE A 42 -11.63 8.76 -5.86
C ILE A 42 -11.46 7.24 -6.08
N THR A 43 -10.43 6.82 -6.80
CA THR A 43 -10.21 5.39 -7.09
C THR A 43 -9.86 4.60 -5.83
N SER A 44 -9.11 5.20 -4.89
CA SER A 44 -8.81 4.59 -3.59
C SER A 44 -10.08 4.34 -2.75
N ILE A 45 -11.00 5.31 -2.70
CA ILE A 45 -12.29 5.12 -2.01
C ILE A 45 -13.09 3.98 -2.67
N ILE A 46 -13.12 3.94 -4.00
CA ILE A 46 -13.79 2.85 -4.74
C ILE A 46 -13.15 1.50 -4.39
N ALA A 47 -11.83 1.42 -4.34
CA ALA A 47 -11.10 0.20 -3.99
C ALA A 47 -11.44 -0.28 -2.56
N VAL A 48 -11.51 0.63 -1.57
CA VAL A 48 -11.97 0.29 -0.21
C VAL A 48 -13.39 -0.25 -0.22
N VAL A 49 -14.31 0.42 -0.92
CA VAL A 49 -15.71 -0.01 -1.00
C VAL A 49 -15.83 -1.41 -1.62
N VAL A 50 -15.10 -1.68 -2.70
CA VAL A 50 -15.06 -3.01 -3.32
C VAL A 50 -14.49 -4.05 -2.34
N GLY A 51 -13.40 -3.73 -1.64
CA GLY A 51 -12.82 -4.59 -0.61
C GLY A 51 -13.82 -4.89 0.52
N LEU A 52 -14.53 -3.89 1.03
CA LEU A 52 -15.54 -4.04 2.07
C LEU A 52 -16.71 -4.90 1.59
N LEU A 53 -17.28 -4.59 0.43
CA LEU A 53 -18.43 -5.35 -0.11
C LEU A 53 -18.06 -6.83 -0.36
N SER A 54 -16.81 -7.12 -0.71
CA SER A 54 -16.34 -8.48 -0.93
C SER A 54 -16.04 -9.27 0.36
N THR A 55 -15.96 -8.60 1.52
CA THR A 55 -15.54 -9.24 2.77
C THR A 55 -16.57 -9.14 3.89
N ILE A 56 -17.44 -8.12 3.90
CA ILE A 56 -18.34 -7.84 5.02
C ILE A 56 -19.37 -8.97 5.29
N PHE A 57 -19.74 -9.71 4.25
CA PHE A 57 -20.68 -10.84 4.37
C PHE A 57 -19.99 -12.19 4.45
N ILE A 58 -18.66 -12.22 4.41
CA ILE A 58 -17.87 -13.45 4.34
C ILE A 58 -16.97 -13.53 5.55
N LYS A 59 -17.19 -14.54 6.42
CA LYS A 59 -16.22 -14.83 7.48
C LYS A 59 -14.95 -15.42 6.83
N LEU A 60 -13.88 -14.64 6.79
CA LEU A 60 -12.59 -15.06 6.20
C LEU A 60 -11.95 -16.20 7.00
N VAL A 61 -12.09 -16.17 8.30
CA VAL A 61 -11.64 -17.22 9.21
C VAL A 61 -12.73 -17.50 10.26
N ASN A 62 -12.93 -18.76 10.60
CA ASN A 62 -13.79 -19.19 11.70
C ASN A 62 -12.89 -19.73 12.80
N VAL A 63 -12.82 -19.05 13.93
CA VAL A 63 -12.10 -19.50 15.12
C VAL A 63 -13.05 -19.43 16.29
N GLU A 64 -13.31 -20.59 16.92
CA GLU A 64 -14.22 -20.67 18.09
C GLU A 64 -13.63 -19.98 19.33
N ASP A 65 -12.29 -19.83 19.38
CA ASP A 65 -11.55 -19.32 20.53
C ASP A 65 -10.72 -18.06 20.22
N GLY A 66 -11.19 -17.16 19.35
CA GLY A 66 -10.47 -15.95 18.95
C GLY A 66 -10.03 -15.07 20.13
N GLN A 67 -10.83 -15.00 21.20
CA GLN A 67 -10.46 -14.27 22.43
C GLN A 67 -9.29 -14.96 23.20
N LYS A 68 -9.21 -16.29 23.18
CA LYS A 68 -8.06 -17.00 23.78
C LYS A 68 -6.77 -16.78 22.99
N ILE A 69 -6.89 -16.70 21.65
CA ILE A 69 -5.77 -16.35 20.78
C ILE A 69 -5.29 -14.93 21.10
N LEU A 70 -6.20 -13.98 21.24
CA LEU A 70 -5.87 -12.61 21.61
C LEU A 70 -5.15 -12.57 22.97
N ALA A 71 -5.72 -13.22 23.99
CA ALA A 71 -5.12 -13.29 25.33
C ALA A 71 -3.73 -13.93 25.32
N SER A 72 -3.52 -15.01 24.57
CA SER A 72 -2.20 -15.66 24.45
C SER A 72 -1.15 -14.80 23.72
N LEU A 73 -1.59 -13.94 22.81
CA LEU A 73 -0.72 -12.99 22.13
C LEU A 73 -0.38 -11.79 23.02
N GLU A 74 -1.30 -11.38 23.90
CA GLU A 74 -1.10 -10.30 24.87
C GLU A 74 -0.19 -10.74 26.03
N GLU A 75 -0.31 -11.98 26.51
CA GLU A 75 0.49 -12.52 27.62
C GLU A 75 2.00 -12.65 27.27
N ASN A 76 2.31 -12.78 25.98
CA ASN A 76 3.70 -12.81 25.47
C ASN A 76 4.31 -11.42 25.21
N GLN A 77 3.62 -10.34 25.53
CA GLN A 77 4.13 -8.99 25.38
C GLN A 77 4.48 -8.40 26.76
N GLU A 78 5.76 -8.22 27.02
CA GLU A 78 6.23 -7.32 28.08
C GLU A 78 5.74 -5.90 27.73
N GLU A 79 4.87 -5.36 28.61
CA GLU A 79 4.45 -3.96 28.74
C GLU A 79 4.27 -3.14 27.46
N VAL A 80 3.18 -3.35 26.76
CA VAL A 80 2.55 -2.24 26.02
C VAL A 80 1.86 -1.36 27.07
N LYS A 81 2.42 -0.19 27.34
CA LYS A 81 1.80 0.85 28.17
C LYS A 81 0.34 0.97 27.76
N LYS A 82 -0.57 0.66 28.70
CA LYS A 82 -1.99 0.93 28.56
C LYS A 82 -2.14 2.40 28.19
N THR A 83 -2.57 2.68 27.00
CA THR A 83 -3.03 4.00 26.59
C THR A 83 -4.41 4.18 27.21
N GLU A 84 -4.42 4.61 28.46
CA GLU A 84 -5.62 5.01 29.18
C GLU A 84 -6.29 6.15 28.41
N ASP A 85 -7.61 6.05 28.26
CA ASP A 85 -8.64 7.06 27.93
C ASP A 85 -8.22 8.40 27.28
N LEU A 86 -7.37 8.37 26.25
CA LEU A 86 -7.10 9.55 25.44
C LEU A 86 -8.23 9.76 24.41
N ASN A 87 -8.71 10.99 24.31
CA ASN A 87 -9.62 11.42 23.25
C ASN A 87 -9.03 11.10 21.87
N ILE A 88 -9.87 10.83 20.86
CA ILE A 88 -9.44 10.53 19.49
C ILE A 88 -8.46 11.59 18.95
N LEU A 89 -8.65 12.85 19.32
CA LEU A 89 -7.76 13.96 18.98
C LEU A 89 -6.39 13.83 19.63
N GLU A 90 -6.32 13.50 20.90
CA GLU A 90 -5.07 13.31 21.65
C GLU A 90 -4.30 12.09 21.17
N ARG A 91 -5.01 10.99 20.85
CA ARG A 91 -4.41 9.81 20.21
C ARG A 91 -3.82 10.14 18.85
N THR A 92 -4.52 10.95 18.06
CA THR A 92 -4.04 11.39 16.74
C THR A 92 -2.81 12.28 16.86
N VAL A 93 -2.83 13.24 17.79
CA VAL A 93 -1.68 14.14 18.02
C VAL A 93 -0.47 13.37 18.55
N SER A 94 -0.67 12.46 19.52
CA SER A 94 0.42 11.63 20.07
C SER A 94 0.99 10.64 19.04
N ALA A 95 0.18 10.18 18.10
CA ALA A 95 0.65 9.34 16.99
C ALA A 95 1.46 10.12 15.94
N ILE A 96 1.18 11.43 15.80
CA ILE A 96 1.78 12.30 14.78
C ILE A 96 3.06 12.97 15.29
N THR A 97 3.18 13.16 16.61
CA THR A 97 4.26 13.94 17.23
C THR A 97 5.08 13.10 18.18
N VAL A 98 6.38 13.35 18.21
CA VAL A 98 7.33 12.79 19.17
C VAL A 98 8.14 13.92 19.80
N SER A 99 8.59 13.73 21.04
CA SER A 99 9.28 14.76 21.81
C SER A 99 10.72 14.99 21.39
N ASP A 100 11.35 14.02 20.73
CA ASP A 100 12.76 14.08 20.32
C ASP A 100 13.04 13.28 19.04
N PHE A 101 14.23 13.50 18.46
CA PHE A 101 14.63 12.84 17.21
C PHE A 101 14.89 11.33 17.39
N THR A 102 15.31 10.90 18.56
CA THR A 102 15.55 9.48 18.86
C THR A 102 14.24 8.71 18.93
N GLY A 103 13.21 9.31 19.54
CA GLY A 103 11.84 8.78 19.51
C GLY A 103 11.28 8.63 18.11
N LEU A 104 11.64 9.53 17.18
CA LEU A 104 11.24 9.44 15.78
C LEU A 104 11.77 8.18 15.09
N LEU A 105 12.95 7.69 15.48
CA LEU A 105 13.57 6.51 14.91
C LEU A 105 13.05 5.19 15.52
N SER A 106 12.04 5.25 16.36
CA SER A 106 11.39 4.07 16.92
C SER A 106 10.36 3.48 15.95
N LYS A 107 10.33 2.15 15.82
CA LYS A 107 9.29 1.43 15.08
C LYS A 107 7.86 1.69 15.60
N ASN A 108 7.75 2.16 16.86
CA ASN A 108 6.45 2.47 17.46
C ASN A 108 5.90 3.84 17.01
N ASN A 109 6.72 4.69 16.40
CA ASN A 109 6.38 6.06 16.01
C ASN A 109 6.42 6.26 14.48
N LEU A 110 6.04 5.22 13.72
CA LEU A 110 6.13 5.22 12.26
C LEU A 110 5.31 6.33 11.59
N ILE A 111 4.16 6.73 12.17
CA ILE A 111 3.34 7.82 11.62
C ILE A 111 4.11 9.14 11.70
N ALA A 112 4.69 9.44 12.85
CA ALA A 112 5.51 10.63 13.04
C ALA A 112 6.73 10.62 12.09
N LEU A 113 7.37 9.45 11.90
CA LEU A 113 8.47 9.28 10.96
C LEU A 113 8.06 9.56 9.51
N VAL A 114 6.88 9.10 9.08
CA VAL A 114 6.34 9.36 7.73
C VAL A 114 6.12 10.85 7.51
N ILE A 115 5.47 11.53 8.46
CA ILE A 115 5.22 12.97 8.38
C ILE A 115 6.54 13.73 8.33
N PHE A 116 7.48 13.40 9.22
CA PHE A 116 8.81 13.99 9.19
C PHE A 116 9.52 13.77 7.85
N SER A 117 9.45 12.56 7.29
CA SER A 117 10.06 12.22 6.01
C SER A 117 9.49 13.03 4.84
N ILE A 118 8.17 13.27 4.85
CA ILE A 118 7.50 14.13 3.87
C ILE A 118 7.99 15.58 4.02
N LEU A 119 7.99 16.11 5.23
CA LEU A 119 8.46 17.48 5.51
C LEU A 119 9.93 17.64 5.14
N PHE A 120 10.77 16.65 5.44
CA PHE A 120 12.20 16.65 5.10
C PHE A 120 12.42 16.66 3.59
N GLY A 121 11.68 15.82 2.83
CA GLY A 121 11.70 15.83 1.37
C GLY A 121 11.25 17.16 0.77
N CYS A 122 10.21 17.79 1.35
CA CYS A 122 9.77 19.13 0.97
C CYS A 122 10.85 20.20 1.27
N ALA A 123 11.52 20.12 2.42
CA ALA A 123 12.58 21.04 2.80
C ALA A 123 13.79 20.95 1.85
N ILE A 124 14.21 19.73 1.46
CA ILE A 124 15.25 19.53 0.44
C ILE A 124 14.87 20.25 -0.85
N ARG A 125 13.64 20.07 -1.29
CA ARG A 125 13.14 20.71 -2.51
C ARG A 125 13.12 22.23 -2.41
N MET A 126 12.69 22.79 -1.28
CA MET A 126 12.70 24.24 -1.02
C MET A 126 14.12 24.83 -0.99
N SER A 127 15.11 24.04 -0.58
CA SER A 127 16.52 24.45 -0.53
C SER A 127 17.22 24.48 -1.91
N GLY A 128 16.57 23.92 -2.96
CA GLY A 128 17.04 23.94 -4.34
C GLY A 128 18.44 23.35 -4.53
N GLU A 129 19.26 23.96 -5.37
CA GLU A 129 20.60 23.46 -5.74
C GLU A 129 21.53 23.25 -4.54
N LYS A 130 21.37 24.02 -3.46
CA LYS A 130 22.19 23.87 -2.24
C LYS A 130 21.97 22.53 -1.55
N ALA A 131 20.79 21.92 -1.69
CA ALA A 131 20.46 20.64 -1.10
C ALA A 131 20.77 19.44 -2.03
N LYS A 132 21.32 19.66 -3.22
CA LYS A 132 21.66 18.59 -4.14
C LYS A 132 22.55 17.50 -3.55
N PRO A 133 23.59 17.78 -2.77
CA PRO A 133 24.40 16.74 -2.13
C PRO A 133 23.58 15.86 -1.16
N VAL A 134 22.60 16.46 -0.46
CA VAL A 134 21.69 15.71 0.44
C VAL A 134 20.75 14.82 -0.37
N GLN A 135 20.23 15.31 -1.48
CA GLN A 135 19.39 14.52 -2.38
C GLN A 135 20.17 13.33 -2.95
N ASP A 136 21.37 13.54 -3.48
CA ASP A 136 22.23 12.49 -4.05
C ASP A 136 22.60 11.44 -2.99
N PHE A 137 22.87 11.88 -1.75
CA PHE A 137 23.10 11.00 -0.61
C PHE A 137 21.87 10.13 -0.31
N LEU A 138 20.68 10.72 -0.22
CA LEU A 138 19.45 9.99 0.06
C LEU A 138 19.13 8.96 -1.04
N GLU A 139 19.40 9.30 -2.30
CA GLU A 139 19.21 8.39 -3.43
C GLU A 139 20.13 7.18 -3.30
N SER A 140 21.43 7.41 -3.06
CA SER A 140 22.40 6.35 -2.86
C SER A 140 22.11 5.51 -1.63
N ALA A 141 21.74 6.14 -0.50
CA ALA A 141 21.37 5.46 0.72
C ALA A 141 20.10 4.61 0.56
N THR A 142 19.11 5.10 -0.22
CA THR A 142 17.90 4.33 -0.57
C THR A 142 18.28 3.05 -1.32
N GLU A 143 19.19 3.12 -2.29
CA GLU A 143 19.65 1.95 -3.04
C GLU A 143 20.37 0.94 -2.14
N VAL A 144 21.19 1.40 -1.20
CA VAL A 144 21.88 0.54 -0.23
C VAL A 144 20.89 -0.18 0.67
N ILE A 145 19.90 0.53 1.22
CA ILE A 145 18.85 -0.09 2.07
C ILE A 145 17.99 -1.07 1.27
N MET A 146 17.70 -0.76 0.00
CA MET A 146 16.98 -1.68 -0.89
C MET A 146 17.77 -2.97 -1.16
N ASN A 147 19.08 -2.88 -1.33
CA ASN A 147 19.92 -4.07 -1.48
C ASN A 147 20.04 -4.86 -0.17
N LEU A 148 20.12 -4.17 0.98
CA LEU A 148 20.06 -4.82 2.29
C LEU A 148 18.73 -5.58 2.47
N LEU A 149 17.60 -4.98 2.08
CA LEU A 149 16.30 -5.65 2.09
C LEU A 149 16.31 -6.91 1.22
N LYS A 150 16.88 -6.84 -0.01
CA LYS A 150 17.00 -8.03 -0.87
C LYS A 150 17.79 -9.15 -0.20
N ILE A 151 18.90 -8.85 0.46
CA ILE A 151 19.71 -9.84 1.19
C ILE A 151 18.87 -10.53 2.27
N VAL A 152 18.13 -9.74 3.06
CA VAL A 152 17.23 -10.29 4.10
C VAL A 152 16.11 -11.12 3.49
N MET A 153 15.60 -10.72 2.33
CA MET A 153 14.53 -11.43 1.63
C MET A 153 14.94 -12.79 1.08
N TYR A 154 16.23 -13.08 0.86
CA TYR A 154 16.68 -14.46 0.57
C TYR A 154 16.37 -15.45 1.70
N TYR A 155 16.37 -14.97 2.94
CA TYR A 155 16.01 -15.77 4.11
C TYR A 155 14.49 -15.81 4.37
N ALA A 156 13.73 -14.89 3.79
CA ALA A 156 12.30 -14.75 4.05
C ALA A 156 11.47 -16.01 3.78
N PRO A 157 11.67 -16.80 2.70
CA PRO A 157 10.90 -18.01 2.46
C PRO A 157 11.01 -19.02 3.60
N ILE A 158 12.23 -19.20 4.15
CA ILE A 158 12.48 -20.11 5.29
C ILE A 158 11.83 -19.52 6.55
N GLY A 159 12.10 -18.24 6.85
CA GLY A 159 11.57 -17.58 8.03
C GLY A 159 10.05 -17.52 8.07
N LEU A 160 9.42 -17.17 6.94
CA LEU A 160 7.95 -17.14 6.82
C LEU A 160 7.34 -18.55 6.83
N GLY A 161 8.00 -19.52 6.20
CA GLY A 161 7.56 -20.92 6.23
C GLY A 161 7.55 -21.50 7.65
N CYS A 162 8.63 -21.32 8.40
CA CYS A 162 8.72 -21.72 9.82
C CYS A 162 7.68 -20.98 10.67
N TYR A 163 7.49 -19.69 10.40
CA TYR A 163 6.51 -18.90 11.12
C TYR A 163 5.07 -19.35 10.82
N PHE A 164 4.75 -19.63 9.55
CA PHE A 164 3.45 -20.18 9.15
C PHE A 164 3.20 -21.53 9.83
N ALA A 165 4.20 -22.42 9.85
CA ALA A 165 4.11 -23.70 10.53
C ALA A 165 3.85 -23.53 12.04
N ALA A 166 4.52 -22.56 12.68
CA ALA A 166 4.29 -22.27 14.10
C ALA A 166 2.87 -21.73 14.36
N ILE A 167 2.35 -20.84 13.52
CA ILE A 167 0.95 -20.34 13.62
C ILE A 167 -0.04 -21.50 13.46
N VAL A 168 0.12 -22.33 12.44
CA VAL A 168 -0.78 -23.47 12.21
C VAL A 168 -0.70 -24.46 13.38
N GLY A 169 0.50 -24.69 13.92
CA GLY A 169 0.70 -25.52 15.10
C GLY A 169 0.04 -24.97 16.37
N SER A 170 0.08 -23.65 16.55
CA SER A 170 -0.48 -23.00 17.75
C SER A 170 -1.99 -22.76 17.66
N PHE A 171 -2.50 -22.40 16.47
CA PHE A 171 -3.88 -21.95 16.27
C PHE A 171 -4.73 -22.93 15.45
N GLY A 172 -4.16 -24.04 15.01
CA GLY A 172 -4.87 -25.12 14.31
C GLY A 172 -5.13 -24.89 12.83
N ALA A 173 -5.70 -25.91 12.19
CA ALA A 173 -5.97 -25.94 10.75
C ALA A 173 -6.98 -24.87 10.27
N SER A 174 -7.84 -24.37 11.15
CA SER A 174 -8.85 -23.35 10.84
C SER A 174 -8.21 -22.03 10.35
N VAL A 175 -7.07 -21.65 10.93
CA VAL A 175 -6.33 -20.44 10.50
C VAL A 175 -5.69 -20.67 9.12
N ALA A 176 -5.13 -21.84 8.86
CA ALA A 176 -4.58 -22.20 7.55
C ALA A 176 -5.65 -22.17 6.45
N LEU A 177 -6.85 -22.72 6.73
CA LEU A 177 -8.00 -22.65 5.84
C LEU A 177 -8.48 -21.19 5.65
N GLY A 178 -8.40 -20.35 6.69
CA GLY A 178 -8.68 -18.93 6.63
C GLY A 178 -7.75 -18.20 5.64
N TYR A 179 -6.46 -18.50 5.66
CA TYR A 179 -5.51 -17.95 4.68
C TYR A 179 -5.83 -18.38 3.25
N ALA A 180 -6.08 -19.67 3.04
CA ALA A 180 -6.44 -20.19 1.73
C ALA A 180 -7.73 -19.55 1.21
N LYS A 181 -8.77 -19.44 2.04
CA LYS A 181 -10.03 -18.78 1.71
C LYS A 181 -9.81 -17.29 1.39
N THR A 182 -9.02 -16.59 2.19
CA THR A 182 -8.68 -15.18 1.98
C THR A 182 -7.99 -14.99 0.63
N PHE A 183 -7.01 -15.84 0.30
CA PHE A 183 -6.32 -15.80 -0.99
C PHE A 183 -7.26 -15.99 -2.17
N VAL A 184 -8.10 -17.04 -2.13
CA VAL A 184 -9.03 -17.35 -3.24
C VAL A 184 -10.03 -16.21 -3.44
N ILE A 185 -10.62 -15.69 -2.37
CA ILE A 185 -11.57 -14.56 -2.47
C ILE A 185 -10.86 -13.32 -2.99
N TYR A 186 -9.66 -13.01 -2.47
CA TYR A 186 -8.87 -11.88 -2.94
C TYR A 186 -8.51 -12.01 -4.43
N LEU A 187 -8.12 -13.20 -4.88
CA LEU A 187 -7.80 -13.45 -6.29
C LEU A 187 -9.03 -13.23 -7.19
N VAL A 188 -10.19 -13.75 -6.79
CA VAL A 188 -11.45 -13.54 -7.54
C VAL A 188 -11.80 -12.06 -7.61
N VAL A 189 -11.73 -11.35 -6.47
CA VAL A 189 -11.98 -9.89 -6.41
C VAL A 189 -10.98 -9.14 -7.29
N SER A 190 -9.70 -9.53 -7.27
CA SER A 190 -8.66 -8.91 -8.10
C SER A 190 -8.94 -9.09 -9.59
N VAL A 191 -9.36 -10.28 -10.03
CA VAL A 191 -9.71 -10.55 -11.42
C VAL A 191 -10.95 -9.73 -11.84
N VAL A 192 -11.99 -9.71 -11.00
CA VAL A 192 -13.20 -8.92 -11.28
C VAL A 192 -12.85 -7.42 -11.33
N TYR A 193 -12.06 -6.92 -10.37
CA TYR A 193 -11.65 -5.52 -10.34
C TYR A 193 -10.83 -5.15 -11.58
N TYR A 194 -9.88 -5.98 -11.97
CA TYR A 194 -9.03 -5.80 -13.13
C TYR A 194 -9.85 -5.63 -14.42
N PHE A 195 -10.79 -6.53 -14.67
CA PHE A 195 -11.60 -6.45 -15.88
C PHE A 195 -12.73 -5.41 -15.81
N ALA A 196 -13.42 -5.31 -14.68
CA ALA A 196 -14.56 -4.41 -14.55
C ALA A 196 -14.12 -2.95 -14.33
N MET A 197 -13.34 -2.69 -13.25
CA MET A 197 -13.05 -1.31 -12.85
C MET A 197 -12.11 -0.61 -13.83
N TYR A 198 -11.07 -1.28 -14.30
CA TYR A 198 -10.15 -0.63 -15.24
C TYR A 198 -10.78 -0.45 -16.63
N THR A 199 -11.72 -1.31 -17.04
CA THR A 199 -12.54 -1.05 -18.22
C THR A 199 -13.43 0.19 -18.03
N ILE A 200 -14.06 0.33 -16.85
CA ILE A 200 -14.88 1.50 -16.53
C ILE A 200 -14.02 2.77 -16.54
N TYR A 201 -12.83 2.76 -15.91
CA TYR A 201 -11.92 3.91 -15.89
C TYR A 201 -11.44 4.28 -17.31
N ALA A 202 -11.07 3.30 -18.13
CA ALA A 202 -10.70 3.52 -19.51
C ALA A 202 -11.88 4.06 -20.35
N PHE A 203 -13.12 3.59 -20.06
CA PHE A 203 -14.34 4.10 -20.70
C PHE A 203 -14.64 5.55 -20.30
N ILE A 204 -14.50 5.91 -19.03
CA ILE A 204 -14.65 7.30 -18.55
C ILE A 204 -13.61 8.20 -19.22
N ALA A 205 -12.36 7.74 -19.34
CA ALA A 205 -11.28 8.49 -19.97
C ALA A 205 -11.52 8.74 -21.44
N GLY A 206 -11.86 7.70 -22.23
CA GLY A 206 -11.88 7.79 -23.71
C GLY A 206 -13.02 7.05 -24.40
N LYS A 207 -14.11 6.70 -23.69
CA LYS A 207 -15.22 5.90 -24.20
C LYS A 207 -14.71 4.61 -24.88
N LYS A 208 -15.31 4.19 -25.99
CA LYS A 208 -14.92 2.97 -26.71
C LYS A 208 -13.47 2.98 -27.20
N LYS A 209 -12.95 4.16 -27.62
CA LYS A 209 -11.54 4.30 -28.04
C LYS A 209 -10.58 4.12 -26.85
N GLY A 210 -10.91 4.70 -25.68
CA GLY A 210 -10.13 4.51 -24.47
C GLY A 210 -10.06 3.05 -24.03
N VAL A 211 -11.19 2.33 -24.04
CA VAL A 211 -11.23 0.89 -23.71
C VAL A 211 -10.36 0.08 -24.67
N LYS A 212 -10.48 0.34 -25.97
CA LYS A 212 -9.68 -0.37 -26.98
C LYS A 212 -8.18 -0.10 -26.82
N ALA A 213 -7.80 1.16 -26.59
CA ALA A 213 -6.41 1.55 -26.35
C ALA A 213 -5.85 0.88 -25.09
N PHE A 214 -6.62 0.89 -24.00
CA PHE A 214 -6.24 0.26 -22.75
C PHE A 214 -5.94 -1.24 -22.94
N TRP A 215 -6.91 -2.02 -23.40
CA TRP A 215 -6.75 -3.47 -23.55
C TRP A 215 -5.70 -3.88 -24.58
N LYS A 216 -5.43 -3.03 -25.58
CA LYS A 216 -4.37 -3.27 -26.57
C LYS A 216 -2.96 -3.15 -25.99
N HIS A 217 -2.77 -2.27 -25.00
CA HIS A 217 -1.43 -1.92 -24.52
C HIS A 217 -1.17 -2.26 -23.05
N VAL A 218 -2.15 -2.75 -22.28
CA VAL A 218 -2.01 -3.02 -20.85
C VAL A 218 -1.29 -4.35 -20.54
N ILE A 219 -1.19 -5.26 -21.49
CA ILE A 219 -0.62 -6.60 -21.24
C ILE A 219 0.84 -6.58 -20.79
N PRO A 220 1.77 -5.80 -21.42
CA PRO A 220 3.16 -5.75 -20.96
C PRO A 220 3.32 -5.33 -19.49
N PRO A 221 2.74 -4.21 -19.00
CA PRO A 221 2.83 -3.86 -17.59
C PRO A 221 2.15 -4.89 -16.66
N THR A 222 1.05 -5.53 -17.10
CA THR A 222 0.39 -6.60 -16.34
C THR A 222 1.34 -7.78 -16.13
N VAL A 223 1.95 -8.28 -17.20
CA VAL A 223 2.88 -9.42 -17.14
C VAL A 223 4.12 -9.07 -16.31
N THR A 224 4.66 -7.87 -16.49
CA THR A 224 5.83 -7.42 -15.70
C THR A 224 5.49 -7.37 -14.21
N ALA A 225 4.33 -6.85 -13.84
CA ALA A 225 3.87 -6.79 -12.46
C ALA A 225 3.72 -8.19 -11.83
N LEU A 226 3.08 -9.12 -12.57
CA LEU A 226 2.89 -10.51 -12.13
C LEU A 226 4.22 -11.26 -12.00
N ALA A 227 5.15 -11.05 -12.93
CA ALA A 227 6.43 -11.74 -12.94
C ALA A 227 7.41 -11.23 -11.87
N THR A 228 7.34 -9.93 -11.54
CA THR A 228 8.33 -9.30 -10.65
C THR A 228 7.80 -9.07 -9.23
N CYS A 229 6.49 -9.07 -9.04
CA CYS A 229 5.83 -8.60 -7.80
C CYS A 229 6.39 -7.23 -7.34
N SER A 230 6.79 -6.37 -8.31
CA SER A 230 7.40 -5.08 -8.05
C SER A 230 6.78 -3.97 -8.88
N SER A 231 6.04 -3.09 -8.24
CA SER A 231 5.50 -1.89 -8.91
C SER A 231 6.63 -0.98 -9.41
N GLY A 232 7.75 -0.89 -8.68
CA GLY A 232 8.91 -0.10 -9.07
C GLY A 232 9.59 -0.62 -10.35
N ALA A 233 9.76 -1.94 -10.46
CA ALA A 233 10.34 -2.57 -11.66
C ALA A 233 9.44 -2.40 -12.90
N SER A 234 8.15 -2.20 -12.70
CA SER A 234 7.17 -2.04 -13.78
C SER A 234 7.08 -0.60 -14.33
N ILE A 235 7.70 0.39 -13.66
CA ILE A 235 7.60 1.82 -14.05
C ILE A 235 7.95 2.05 -15.53
N PRO A 236 9.11 1.62 -16.05
CA PRO A 236 9.48 1.94 -17.44
C PRO A 236 8.48 1.36 -18.46
N VAL A 237 8.10 0.09 -18.27
CA VAL A 237 7.15 -0.61 -19.15
C VAL A 237 5.76 0.03 -19.07
N ASN A 238 5.37 0.50 -17.88
CA ASN A 238 4.09 1.14 -17.66
C ASN A 238 4.01 2.54 -18.28
N ILE A 239 5.10 3.32 -18.22
CA ILE A 239 5.20 4.62 -18.91
C ILE A 239 5.04 4.40 -20.42
N GLU A 240 5.83 3.49 -20.99
CA GLU A 240 5.78 3.20 -22.44
C GLU A 240 4.39 2.74 -22.89
N ALA A 241 3.75 1.85 -22.14
CA ALA A 241 2.39 1.39 -22.45
C ALA A 241 1.38 2.55 -22.37
N THR A 242 1.50 3.41 -21.38
CA THR A 242 0.63 4.57 -21.16
C THR A 242 0.76 5.59 -22.28
N GLU A 243 1.97 5.88 -22.75
CA GLU A 243 2.22 6.74 -23.92
C GLU A 243 1.62 6.14 -25.20
N LYS A 244 1.78 4.82 -25.42
CA LYS A 244 1.18 4.12 -26.56
C LYS A 244 -0.34 4.17 -26.56
N MET A 245 -0.98 4.27 -25.41
CA MET A 245 -2.43 4.48 -25.29
C MET A 245 -2.86 5.88 -25.75
N GLY A 246 -1.95 6.84 -25.92
CA GLY A 246 -2.23 8.22 -26.34
C GLY A 246 -2.22 9.22 -25.18
N VAL A 247 -1.73 8.85 -24.02
CA VAL A 247 -1.47 9.77 -22.89
C VAL A 247 -0.21 10.58 -23.22
N SER A 248 -0.23 11.89 -23.00
CA SER A 248 0.93 12.73 -23.24
C SER A 248 2.11 12.35 -22.31
N LYS A 249 3.32 12.49 -22.86
CA LYS A 249 4.56 12.07 -22.18
C LYS A 249 4.75 12.69 -20.79
N ASP A 250 4.47 14.00 -20.67
CA ASP A 250 4.57 14.72 -19.40
C ASP A 250 3.61 14.18 -18.32
N ILE A 251 2.41 13.74 -18.73
CA ILE A 251 1.45 13.10 -17.83
C ILE A 251 1.91 11.67 -17.48
N ALA A 252 2.34 10.86 -18.45
CA ALA A 252 2.80 9.51 -18.21
C ALA A 252 4.02 9.47 -17.28
N GLU A 253 5.07 10.25 -17.59
CA GLU A 253 6.30 10.35 -16.80
C GLU A 253 6.08 10.95 -15.39
N THR A 254 4.99 11.70 -15.16
CA THR A 254 4.63 12.22 -13.84
C THR A 254 3.71 11.27 -13.08
N SER A 255 2.62 10.80 -13.72
CA SER A 255 1.57 10.03 -13.07
C SER A 255 2.03 8.63 -12.68
N ILE A 256 2.81 7.95 -13.54
CA ILE A 256 3.21 6.57 -13.28
C ILE A 256 4.17 6.46 -12.09
N PRO A 257 5.30 7.20 -12.01
CA PRO A 257 6.18 7.11 -10.85
C PRO A 257 5.52 7.59 -9.56
N LEU A 258 4.72 8.66 -9.63
CA LEU A 258 4.02 9.18 -8.47
C LEU A 258 2.93 8.21 -7.99
N GLY A 259 2.15 7.68 -8.93
CA GLY A 259 1.13 6.67 -8.64
C GLY A 259 1.74 5.40 -8.05
N THR A 260 2.89 4.96 -8.52
CA THR A 260 3.60 3.78 -7.96
C THR A 260 3.85 3.91 -6.45
N ASN A 261 4.01 5.13 -5.94
CA ASN A 261 4.19 5.36 -4.51
C ASN A 261 2.88 5.66 -3.77
N LEU A 262 1.94 6.36 -4.38
CA LEU A 262 0.75 6.90 -3.70
C LEU A 262 -0.56 6.18 -4.04
N HIS A 263 -0.67 5.56 -5.22
CA HIS A 263 -1.90 4.94 -5.72
C HIS A 263 -1.72 3.42 -5.87
N LYS A 264 -2.43 2.65 -5.06
CA LYS A 264 -2.25 1.20 -4.96
C LYS A 264 -3.58 0.50 -4.69
N ASP A 265 -4.43 0.40 -5.71
CA ASP A 265 -5.76 -0.22 -5.60
C ASP A 265 -5.71 -1.63 -5.01
N GLY A 266 -4.77 -2.46 -5.46
CA GLY A 266 -4.59 -3.82 -4.94
C GLY A 266 -4.19 -3.83 -3.47
N SER A 267 -3.24 -2.98 -3.08
CA SER A 267 -2.83 -2.89 -1.66
C SER A 267 -3.95 -2.35 -0.78
N ILE A 268 -4.79 -1.45 -1.28
CA ILE A 268 -5.98 -0.94 -0.57
C ILE A 268 -6.97 -2.07 -0.31
N ILE A 269 -7.35 -2.81 -1.35
CA ILE A 269 -8.22 -3.98 -1.22
C ILE A 269 -7.59 -4.99 -0.25
N GLY A 270 -6.29 -5.26 -0.39
CA GLY A 270 -5.55 -6.13 0.51
C GLY A 270 -5.53 -5.66 1.97
N SER A 271 -5.46 -4.35 2.20
CA SER A 271 -5.54 -3.78 3.56
C SER A 271 -6.92 -4.03 4.18
N VAL A 272 -8.01 -3.88 3.40
CA VAL A 272 -9.36 -4.25 3.86
C VAL A 272 -9.43 -5.74 4.23
N PHE A 273 -8.90 -6.62 3.38
CA PHE A 273 -8.87 -8.06 3.65
C PHE A 273 -8.09 -8.39 4.93
N LYS A 274 -6.95 -7.74 5.16
CA LYS A 274 -6.14 -7.88 6.38
C LYS A 274 -6.92 -7.45 7.63
N VAL A 275 -7.57 -6.28 7.58
CA VAL A 275 -8.42 -5.79 8.68
C VAL A 275 -9.56 -6.77 8.95
N MET A 276 -10.29 -7.18 7.91
CA MET A 276 -11.43 -8.09 8.05
C MET A 276 -11.03 -9.49 8.50
N PHE A 277 -9.81 -9.95 8.18
CA PHE A 277 -9.26 -11.19 8.71
C PHE A 277 -9.07 -11.10 10.23
N LEU A 278 -8.46 -10.02 10.73
CA LEU A 278 -8.29 -9.81 12.18
C LEU A 278 -9.64 -9.62 12.89
N VAL A 279 -10.56 -8.89 12.28
CA VAL A 279 -11.94 -8.74 12.77
C VAL A 279 -12.61 -10.10 12.96
N CYS A 280 -12.49 -11.00 11.99
CA CYS A 280 -13.04 -12.35 12.08
C CYS A 280 -12.27 -13.20 13.11
N LEU A 281 -10.94 -13.07 13.16
CA LEU A 281 -10.07 -13.84 14.04
C LEU A 281 -10.31 -13.50 15.52
N PHE A 282 -10.45 -12.21 15.84
CA PHE A 282 -10.61 -11.73 17.21
C PHE A 282 -12.07 -11.47 17.62
N GLY A 283 -13.01 -11.69 16.71
CA GLY A 283 -14.44 -11.54 16.99
C GLY A 283 -14.87 -10.09 17.25
N THR A 284 -14.16 -9.09 16.73
CA THR A 284 -14.52 -7.68 16.88
C THR A 284 -15.71 -7.31 16.02
N ASN A 285 -16.65 -6.51 16.58
CA ASN A 285 -17.81 -6.04 15.83
C ASN A 285 -17.51 -4.71 15.13
N VAL A 286 -17.43 -4.74 13.82
CA VAL A 286 -17.22 -3.56 12.96
C VAL A 286 -18.46 -3.23 12.10
N ALA A 287 -19.59 -3.92 12.29
CA ALA A 287 -20.84 -3.71 11.55
C ALA A 287 -21.59 -2.44 11.98
N THR A 288 -20.87 -1.40 12.39
CA THR A 288 -21.38 -0.09 12.76
C THR A 288 -20.85 0.95 11.78
N PHE A 289 -21.54 2.09 11.65
CA PHE A 289 -21.04 3.20 10.81
C PHE A 289 -19.62 3.62 11.20
N GLY A 290 -19.34 3.73 12.51
CA GLY A 290 -18.01 4.03 13.02
C GLY A 290 -16.96 2.98 12.64
N GLY A 291 -17.30 1.70 12.74
CA GLY A 291 -16.41 0.59 12.34
C GLY A 291 -16.09 0.60 10.84
N VAL A 292 -17.08 0.83 9.99
CA VAL A 292 -16.88 0.96 8.54
C VAL A 292 -15.98 2.15 8.21
N MET A 293 -16.22 3.30 8.84
CA MET A 293 -15.37 4.49 8.66
C MET A 293 -13.93 4.27 9.17
N GLN A 294 -13.76 3.53 10.27
CA GLN A 294 -12.45 3.14 10.77
C GLN A 294 -11.72 2.25 9.78
N ILE A 295 -12.38 1.23 9.22
CA ILE A 295 -11.76 0.35 8.20
C ILE A 295 -11.37 1.16 6.97
N LEU A 296 -12.21 2.08 6.51
CA LEU A 296 -11.93 2.95 5.38
C LEU A 296 -10.67 3.78 5.66
N LEU A 297 -10.63 4.48 6.79
CA LEU A 297 -9.50 5.33 7.17
C LEU A 297 -8.21 4.51 7.33
N VAL A 298 -8.28 3.40 8.07
CA VAL A 298 -7.12 2.51 8.29
C VAL A 298 -6.58 1.98 6.98
N SER A 299 -7.44 1.51 6.08
CA SER A 299 -7.00 0.95 4.78
C SER A 299 -6.36 2.00 3.88
N LEU A 300 -6.88 3.23 3.85
CA LEU A 300 -6.29 4.33 3.09
C LEU A 300 -4.93 4.73 3.65
N VAL A 301 -4.85 4.99 4.96
CA VAL A 301 -3.61 5.42 5.62
C VAL A 301 -2.54 4.32 5.53
N ALA A 302 -2.89 3.08 5.85
CA ALA A 302 -1.95 1.96 5.79
C ALA A 302 -1.38 1.77 4.38
N THR A 303 -2.18 1.98 3.33
CA THR A 303 -1.72 1.80 1.95
C THR A 303 -0.71 2.86 1.52
N LEU A 304 -0.79 4.08 2.03
CA LEU A 304 0.23 5.12 1.76
C LEU A 304 1.62 4.71 2.26
N LEU A 305 1.68 3.78 3.21
CA LEU A 305 2.92 3.28 3.82
C LEU A 305 3.47 2.02 3.13
N VAL A 306 2.73 1.44 2.19
CA VAL A 306 3.24 0.33 1.38
C VAL A 306 4.31 0.85 0.44
N THR A 307 5.52 0.31 0.52
CA THR A 307 6.61 0.67 -0.39
C THR A 307 6.49 -0.07 -1.73
N ALA A 308 7.07 0.50 -2.79
CA ALA A 308 6.97 -0.04 -4.15
C ALA A 308 7.92 -1.23 -4.43
N VAL A 309 8.37 -1.93 -3.39
CA VAL A 309 9.34 -3.03 -3.43
C VAL A 309 8.67 -4.39 -3.39
N PRO A 310 9.28 -5.42 -4.03
CA PRO A 310 8.79 -6.79 -3.93
C PRO A 310 8.94 -7.31 -2.51
N ILE A 311 7.97 -8.06 -2.08
CA ILE A 311 7.88 -8.80 -0.80
C ILE A 311 8.50 -8.06 0.40
N GLY A 312 7.70 -7.75 1.41
CA GLY A 312 8.13 -7.00 2.61
C GLY A 312 7.80 -5.50 2.58
N GLY A 313 7.39 -4.94 1.43
CA GLY A 313 6.94 -3.55 1.32
C GLY A 313 5.67 -3.22 2.11
N GLY A 314 4.97 -4.24 2.60
CA GLY A 314 3.74 -4.12 3.37
C GLY A 314 3.89 -4.07 4.89
N THR A 315 5.05 -4.43 5.45
CA THR A 315 5.21 -4.62 6.90
C THR A 315 4.85 -3.37 7.72
N ILE A 316 5.17 -2.18 7.20
CA ILE A 316 4.82 -0.90 7.83
C ILE A 316 3.30 -0.70 7.80
N SER A 317 2.69 -0.97 6.66
CA SER A 317 1.24 -0.93 6.47
C SER A 317 0.53 -1.86 7.45
N GLU A 318 1.05 -3.05 7.66
CA GLU A 318 0.51 -4.06 8.58
C GLU A 318 0.60 -3.61 10.03
N MET A 319 1.75 -3.05 10.44
CA MET A 319 1.90 -2.48 11.77
C MET A 319 0.93 -1.32 11.99
N MET A 320 0.73 -0.46 10.97
CA MET A 320 -0.25 0.61 11.02
C MET A 320 -1.68 0.07 11.20
N ILE A 321 -2.07 -0.96 10.45
CA ILE A 321 -3.37 -1.62 10.61
C ILE A 321 -3.55 -2.08 12.05
N ILE A 322 -2.56 -2.79 12.62
CA ILE A 322 -2.60 -3.30 13.98
C ILE A 322 -2.76 -2.17 14.99
N THR A 323 -1.94 -1.14 14.88
CA THR A 323 -1.93 0.00 15.81
C THR A 323 -3.26 0.77 15.76
N MET A 324 -3.74 1.10 14.56
CA MET A 324 -4.98 1.88 14.39
C MET A 324 -6.24 1.07 14.75
N MET A 325 -6.20 -0.25 14.60
CA MET A 325 -7.30 -1.14 15.02
C MET A 325 -7.23 -1.54 16.50
N GLY A 326 -6.14 -1.23 17.19
CA GLY A 326 -5.94 -1.55 18.60
C GLY A 326 -5.64 -3.03 18.87
N TYR A 327 -5.06 -3.75 17.89
CA TYR A 327 -4.66 -5.14 18.06
C TYR A 327 -3.21 -5.26 18.58
N PRO A 328 -2.87 -6.37 19.26
CA PRO A 328 -1.52 -6.58 19.78
C PRO A 328 -0.51 -6.69 18.64
N ALA A 329 0.70 -6.14 18.83
CA ALA A 329 1.77 -6.18 17.82
C ALA A 329 2.18 -7.63 17.46
N ALA A 330 1.96 -8.59 18.34
CA ALA A 330 2.14 -10.01 18.06
C ALA A 330 1.25 -10.55 16.93
N ALA A 331 0.19 -9.84 16.53
CA ALA A 331 -0.63 -10.19 15.36
C ALA A 331 0.03 -9.81 14.00
N LEU A 332 1.13 -9.05 14.01
CA LEU A 332 1.80 -8.61 12.79
C LEU A 332 2.14 -9.76 11.82
N PRO A 333 2.69 -10.87 12.27
CA PRO A 333 3.03 -11.97 11.39
C PRO A 333 1.81 -12.61 10.70
N ILE A 334 0.65 -12.55 11.32
CA ILE A 334 -0.61 -13.01 10.71
C ILE A 334 -0.90 -12.21 9.44
N LEU A 335 -0.75 -10.89 9.52
CA LEU A 335 -0.94 -10.00 8.37
C LEU A 335 0.17 -10.15 7.33
N THR A 336 1.40 -10.40 7.76
CA THR A 336 2.54 -10.59 6.85
C THR A 336 2.35 -11.83 5.96
N VAL A 337 1.77 -12.92 6.49
CA VAL A 337 1.41 -14.08 5.68
C VAL A 337 0.38 -13.69 4.61
N ILE A 338 -0.69 -12.97 5.00
CA ILE A 338 -1.71 -12.51 4.04
C ILE A 338 -1.06 -11.63 2.97
N ALA A 339 -0.25 -10.64 3.37
CA ALA A 339 0.44 -9.75 2.45
C ALA A 339 1.28 -10.53 1.43
N THR A 340 2.01 -11.54 1.89
CA THR A 340 2.87 -12.36 1.03
C THR A 340 2.08 -13.16 -0.01
N ILE A 341 0.98 -13.79 0.40
CA ILE A 341 0.20 -14.62 -0.53
C ILE A 341 -0.59 -13.80 -1.54
N ILE A 342 -1.01 -12.58 -1.21
CA ILE A 342 -1.75 -11.69 -2.12
C ILE A 342 -0.85 -10.74 -2.92
N ASP A 343 0.46 -10.72 -2.71
CA ASP A 343 1.38 -9.71 -3.25
C ASP A 343 1.36 -9.65 -4.79
N CYS A 344 1.39 -10.80 -5.43
CA CYS A 344 1.40 -10.89 -6.90
C CYS A 344 0.13 -10.28 -7.53
N PRO A 345 -1.10 -10.68 -7.20
CA PRO A 345 -2.31 -10.05 -7.73
C PRO A 345 -2.49 -8.59 -7.24
N ALA A 346 -2.01 -8.24 -6.03
CA ALA A 346 -2.04 -6.87 -5.54
C ALA A 346 -1.14 -5.96 -6.38
N THR A 347 0.08 -6.40 -6.68
CA THR A 347 1.03 -5.65 -7.51
C THR A 347 0.50 -5.46 -8.93
N MET A 348 -0.14 -6.48 -9.50
CA MET A 348 -0.82 -6.36 -10.80
C MET A 348 -1.85 -5.23 -10.78
N LEU A 349 -2.74 -5.21 -9.78
CA LEU A 349 -3.74 -4.13 -9.66
C LEU A 349 -3.07 -2.77 -9.44
N ASN A 350 -2.04 -2.68 -8.61
CA ASN A 350 -1.34 -1.42 -8.37
C ASN A 350 -0.76 -0.84 -9.65
N VAL A 351 -0.07 -1.65 -10.46
CA VAL A 351 0.58 -1.23 -11.70
C VAL A 351 -0.44 -0.82 -12.75
N VAL A 352 -1.44 -1.65 -12.99
CA VAL A 352 -2.48 -1.41 -14.00
C VAL A 352 -3.44 -0.29 -13.58
N GLY A 353 -3.68 -0.15 -12.28
CA GLY A 353 -4.39 0.98 -11.71
C GLY A 353 -3.72 2.32 -12.03
N ASN A 354 -2.40 2.37 -11.97
CA ASN A 354 -1.64 3.58 -12.36
C ASN A 354 -1.81 3.91 -13.85
N THR A 355 -1.81 2.89 -14.72
CA THR A 355 -2.08 3.07 -16.17
C THR A 355 -3.45 3.70 -16.41
N SER A 356 -4.49 3.11 -15.82
CA SER A 356 -5.87 3.60 -15.98
C SER A 356 -6.07 4.99 -15.36
N SER A 357 -5.43 5.25 -14.22
CA SER A 357 -5.44 6.57 -13.57
C SER A 357 -4.75 7.63 -14.42
N ALA A 358 -3.63 7.33 -15.07
CA ALA A 358 -2.97 8.26 -15.99
C ALA A 358 -3.88 8.63 -17.19
N MET A 359 -4.69 7.69 -17.68
CA MET A 359 -5.70 7.97 -18.72
C MET A 359 -6.78 8.94 -18.19
N LEU A 360 -7.25 8.74 -16.95
CA LEU A 360 -8.22 9.66 -16.33
C LEU A 360 -7.62 11.05 -16.11
N VAL A 361 -6.38 11.12 -15.65
CA VAL A 361 -5.64 12.37 -15.49
C VAL A 361 -5.50 13.10 -16.84
N SER A 362 -5.11 12.38 -17.90
CA SER A 362 -5.02 12.93 -19.26
C SER A 362 -6.36 13.52 -19.71
N LYS A 363 -7.47 12.84 -19.42
CA LYS A 363 -8.81 13.34 -19.71
C LYS A 363 -9.14 14.65 -18.99
N ILE A 364 -8.73 14.80 -17.73
CA ILE A 364 -8.97 16.01 -16.92
C ILE A 364 -8.06 17.18 -17.38
N VAL A 365 -6.78 16.87 -17.67
CA VAL A 365 -5.77 17.87 -18.00
C VAL A 365 -5.91 18.36 -19.43
N ASP A 366 -6.00 17.44 -20.40
CA ASP A 366 -5.98 17.70 -21.84
C ASP A 366 -7.40 17.78 -22.46
N GLY A 367 -8.41 17.27 -21.75
CA GLY A 367 -9.81 17.38 -22.11
C GLY A 367 -10.14 16.71 -23.44
N LYS A 368 -10.69 17.47 -24.41
CA LYS A 368 -11.08 16.97 -25.75
C LYS A 368 -9.89 16.72 -26.68
N LYS A 369 -8.69 17.20 -26.34
CA LYS A 369 -7.47 17.04 -27.17
C LYS A 369 -6.85 15.65 -27.05
N VAL A 370 -7.30 14.83 -26.10
CA VAL A 370 -6.80 13.45 -25.93
C VAL A 370 -7.34 12.57 -27.06
N GLU A 371 -6.44 12.02 -27.84
CA GLU A 371 -6.74 10.99 -28.83
C GLU A 371 -6.15 9.66 -28.36
N PHE A 372 -7.00 8.76 -27.91
CA PHE A 372 -6.57 7.42 -27.53
C PHE A 372 -6.36 6.54 -28.76
N ASN A 373 -5.22 5.86 -28.81
CA ASN A 373 -4.76 4.99 -29.91
C ASN A 373 -5.36 3.57 -29.78
N GLY A 374 -6.63 3.44 -30.11
CA GLY A 374 -7.35 2.16 -30.03
C GLY A 374 -7.21 1.26 -31.25
#